data_f827bbfdfabc12e5e016c825a398fcc5
#
_entry.id   f827bbfdfabc12e5e016c825a398fcc5
#
_cell.length_a   1.000
_cell.length_b   1.000
_cell.length_c   1.000
_cell.angle_alpha   90.00
_cell.angle_beta   90.00
_cell.angle_gamma   90.00
#
_symmetry.space_group_name_H-M   'P 1'
#
loop_
_entity.id
_entity.type
_entity.pdbx_description
1 polymer ?
#
loop_
_entity_poly.entity_id
_entity_poly.type
_entity_poly.pdbx_seq_one_letter_code
_entity_poly.pdbx_strand_id
1 'polypeptide(L)'
;TGGYFGSGESTGSVGVVTINMPRIAYLSQDEDEFYQRLDRLMDISARSLHIKREVIGKLLDEGLYPYTKRYLGSFDNHFSTIGLVGMNEAGLNARWLRADMADEKTQKFTKDVLNHMRERLSDYQEEYGELYNLEATPAESTAYRLAKHDKKHYPDIITAGHEGDTPYYTNSSHLPVDYTSDIFDALDVQDELQTLYTSGTVFHAFLGEKLPDWKAAASLSLIHI
;
A
#
# COMPACT_ATOMS: atom_id res chain seq x y z
N THR A 1 -13.69 6.07 -16.12
CA THR A 1 -13.85 6.96 -14.95
C THR A 1 -13.93 6.09 -13.70
N GLY A 2 -12.76 5.72 -13.15
CA GLY A 2 -12.69 4.99 -11.88
C GLY A 2 -13.25 5.86 -10.75
N GLY A 3 -14.32 5.40 -10.09
CA GLY A 3 -14.82 6.02 -8.87
C GLY A 3 -13.83 5.79 -7.72
N TYR A 4 -13.79 6.71 -6.77
CA TYR A 4 -13.05 6.48 -5.52
C TYR A 4 -13.75 5.40 -4.70
N PHE A 5 -12.97 4.57 -4.02
CA PHE A 5 -13.48 3.58 -3.09
C PHE A 5 -14.42 4.22 -2.06
N GLY A 6 -15.65 3.70 -1.94
CA GLY A 6 -16.69 4.24 -1.06
C GLY A 6 -17.52 5.39 -1.63
N SER A 7 -17.28 5.83 -2.87
CA SER A 7 -18.03 6.94 -3.51
C SER A 7 -19.33 6.52 -4.20
N GLY A 8 -19.63 5.25 -4.27
CA GLY A 8 -20.82 4.70 -4.93
C GLY A 8 -21.53 3.64 -4.11
N GLU A 9 -22.76 3.33 -4.49
CA GLU A 9 -23.52 2.22 -3.90
C GLU A 9 -22.90 0.87 -4.31
N SER A 10 -22.93 -0.09 -3.39
CA SER A 10 -22.46 -1.46 -3.63
C SER A 10 -20.99 -1.59 -4.01
N THR A 11 -20.13 -0.70 -3.54
CA THR A 11 -18.67 -0.78 -3.72
C THR A 11 -18.01 -1.70 -2.70
N GLY A 12 -16.88 -2.29 -3.07
CA GLY A 12 -16.09 -3.16 -2.21
C GLY A 12 -14.79 -3.55 -2.90
N SER A 13 -14.14 -4.60 -2.42
CA SER A 13 -12.95 -5.18 -3.05
C SER A 13 -13.14 -6.68 -3.24
N VAL A 14 -12.78 -7.19 -4.41
CA VAL A 14 -12.73 -8.63 -4.69
C VAL A 14 -11.49 -9.28 -4.09
N GLY A 15 -10.47 -8.50 -3.85
CA GLY A 15 -9.24 -8.94 -3.22
C GLY A 15 -8.15 -7.87 -3.25
N VAL A 16 -7.18 -8.05 -2.35
CA VAL A 16 -6.03 -7.16 -2.20
C VAL A 16 -4.75 -7.97 -2.38
N VAL A 17 -3.81 -7.46 -3.17
CA VAL A 17 -2.44 -7.96 -3.28
C VAL A 17 -1.49 -6.87 -2.82
N THR A 18 -0.61 -7.17 -1.88
CA THR A 18 0.38 -6.23 -1.36
C THR A 18 1.77 -6.57 -1.88
N ILE A 19 2.40 -5.61 -2.55
CA ILE A 19 3.73 -5.76 -3.15
C ILE A 19 4.81 -5.43 -2.11
N ASN A 20 5.81 -6.32 -2.01
CA ASN A 20 6.97 -6.17 -1.13
C ASN A 20 8.05 -5.30 -1.79
N MET A 21 8.01 -3.99 -1.57
CA MET A 21 8.94 -3.02 -2.19
C MET A 21 10.38 -3.17 -1.70
N PRO A 22 10.67 -3.42 -0.41
CA PRO A 22 12.04 -3.63 0.07
C PRO A 22 12.78 -4.76 -0.65
N ARG A 23 12.10 -5.89 -0.90
CA ARG A 23 12.70 -7.01 -1.61
C ARG A 23 13.01 -6.66 -3.06
N ILE A 24 12.12 -5.95 -3.75
CA ILE A 24 12.38 -5.49 -5.12
C ILE A 24 13.62 -4.60 -5.14
N ALA A 25 13.68 -3.59 -4.27
CA ALA A 25 14.80 -2.66 -4.19
C ALA A 25 16.12 -3.37 -3.85
N TYR A 26 16.11 -4.30 -2.89
CA TYR A 26 17.28 -5.09 -2.52
C TYR A 26 17.85 -5.92 -3.67
N LEU A 27 16.98 -6.53 -4.48
CA LEU A 27 17.35 -7.40 -5.59
C LEU A 27 17.74 -6.65 -6.87
N SER A 28 17.43 -5.36 -6.96
CA SER A 28 17.69 -4.53 -8.14
C SER A 28 19.07 -3.87 -8.07
N GLN A 29 19.75 -3.79 -9.21
CA GLN A 29 21.04 -3.13 -9.33
C GLN A 29 20.87 -1.60 -9.45
N ASP A 30 19.80 -1.19 -10.12
CA ASP A 30 19.47 0.19 -10.45
C ASP A 30 17.94 0.38 -10.48
N GLU A 31 17.53 1.61 -10.77
CA GLU A 31 16.13 2.02 -10.82
C GLU A 31 15.37 1.36 -11.98
N ASP A 32 16.02 1.18 -13.14
CA ASP A 32 15.39 0.54 -14.30
C ASP A 32 15.04 -0.93 -14.00
N GLU A 33 15.94 -1.66 -13.37
CA GLU A 33 15.66 -3.05 -12.95
C GLU A 33 14.57 -3.09 -11.87
N PHE A 34 14.50 -2.10 -10.99
CA PHE A 34 13.42 -2.00 -10.01
C PHE A 34 12.05 -1.91 -10.69
N TYR A 35 11.89 -1.02 -11.67
CA TYR A 35 10.62 -0.89 -12.40
C TYR A 35 10.28 -2.15 -13.21
N GLN A 36 11.25 -2.79 -13.85
CA GLN A 36 11.01 -4.06 -14.56
C GLN A 36 10.48 -5.17 -13.63
N ARG A 37 11.03 -5.26 -12.41
CA ARG A 37 10.58 -6.23 -11.41
C ARG A 37 9.21 -5.86 -10.85
N LEU A 38 8.97 -4.57 -10.61
CA LEU A 38 7.68 -4.05 -10.16
C LEU A 38 6.59 -4.36 -11.18
N ASP A 39 6.81 -4.04 -12.45
CA ASP A 39 5.85 -4.30 -13.53
C ASP A 39 5.49 -5.78 -13.62
N ARG A 40 6.49 -6.65 -13.57
CA ARG A 40 6.24 -8.09 -13.56
C ARG A 40 5.35 -8.55 -12.40
N LEU A 41 5.56 -8.00 -11.20
CA LEU A 41 4.74 -8.34 -10.04
C LEU A 41 3.34 -7.73 -10.14
N MET A 42 3.21 -6.54 -10.69
CA MET A 42 1.92 -5.92 -10.95
C MET A 42 1.11 -6.72 -11.97
N ASP A 43 1.72 -7.18 -13.07
CA ASP A 43 1.07 -8.03 -14.09
C ASP A 43 0.55 -9.34 -13.47
N ILE A 44 1.37 -10.00 -12.65
CA ILE A 44 0.97 -11.21 -11.92
C ILE A 44 -0.19 -10.92 -10.97
N SER A 45 -0.14 -9.81 -10.26
CA SER A 45 -1.16 -9.38 -9.30
C SER A 45 -2.48 -9.08 -9.99
N ALA A 46 -2.44 -8.30 -11.07
CA ALA A 46 -3.62 -7.95 -11.86
C ALA A 46 -4.29 -9.20 -12.43
N ARG A 47 -3.51 -10.08 -13.06
CA ARG A 47 -4.02 -11.35 -13.58
C ARG A 47 -4.61 -12.25 -12.49
N SER A 48 -3.96 -12.33 -11.33
CA SER A 48 -4.47 -13.11 -10.20
C SER A 48 -5.82 -12.59 -9.69
N LEU A 49 -5.97 -11.27 -9.61
CA LEU A 49 -7.21 -10.63 -9.20
C LEU A 49 -8.32 -10.79 -10.24
N HIS A 50 -7.98 -10.71 -11.53
CA HIS A 50 -8.90 -11.01 -12.64
C HIS A 50 -9.44 -12.44 -12.54
N ILE A 51 -8.57 -13.44 -12.45
CA ILE A 51 -8.98 -14.84 -12.27
C ILE A 51 -9.85 -15.02 -11.02
N LYS A 52 -9.48 -14.37 -9.92
CA LYS A 52 -10.29 -14.40 -8.69
C LYS A 52 -11.69 -13.85 -8.93
N ARG A 53 -11.82 -12.72 -9.63
CA ARG A 53 -13.09 -12.09 -9.96
C ARG A 53 -13.97 -13.04 -10.79
N GLU A 54 -13.41 -13.68 -11.81
CA GLU A 54 -14.15 -14.69 -12.61
C GLU A 54 -14.66 -15.84 -11.74
N VAL A 55 -13.80 -16.38 -10.87
CA VAL A 55 -14.18 -17.50 -9.99
C VAL A 55 -15.28 -17.11 -9.01
N ILE A 56 -15.16 -15.98 -8.31
CA ILE A 56 -16.18 -15.56 -7.36
C ILE A 56 -17.48 -15.13 -8.05
N GLY A 57 -17.41 -14.56 -9.25
CA GLY A 57 -18.57 -14.25 -10.07
C GLY A 57 -19.35 -15.51 -10.43
N LYS A 58 -18.68 -16.54 -10.92
CA LYS A 58 -19.29 -17.86 -11.18
C LYS A 58 -19.93 -18.45 -9.92
N LEU A 59 -19.25 -18.41 -8.78
CA LEU A 59 -19.80 -18.92 -7.52
C LEU A 59 -21.00 -18.10 -7.02
N LEU A 60 -21.03 -16.79 -7.28
CA LEU A 60 -22.19 -15.94 -7.01
C LEU A 60 -23.41 -16.38 -7.85
N ASP A 61 -23.20 -16.66 -9.15
CA ASP A 61 -24.25 -17.11 -10.06
C ASP A 61 -24.79 -18.49 -9.69
N GLU A 62 -23.94 -19.38 -9.24
CA GLU A 62 -24.27 -20.70 -8.73
C GLU A 62 -24.99 -20.66 -7.35
N GLY A 63 -25.14 -19.48 -6.74
CA GLY A 63 -25.85 -19.25 -5.49
C GLY A 63 -25.07 -19.53 -4.21
N LEU A 64 -23.73 -19.67 -4.29
CA LEU A 64 -22.88 -19.91 -3.12
C LEU A 64 -22.73 -18.69 -2.21
N TYR A 65 -23.11 -17.49 -2.70
CA TYR A 65 -23.13 -16.24 -1.94
C TYR A 65 -24.54 -15.64 -1.88
N PRO A 66 -25.51 -16.29 -1.19
CA PRO A 66 -26.93 -15.90 -1.26
C PRO A 66 -27.19 -14.49 -0.72
N TYR A 67 -26.50 -14.09 0.34
CA TYR A 67 -26.62 -12.73 0.89
C TYR A 67 -26.00 -11.68 -0.04
N THR A 68 -24.79 -11.94 -0.57
CA THR A 68 -24.12 -11.06 -1.52
C THR A 68 -24.99 -10.88 -2.78
N LYS A 69 -25.53 -11.97 -3.32
CA LYS A 69 -26.41 -11.91 -4.49
C LYS A 69 -27.67 -11.08 -4.22
N ARG A 70 -28.25 -11.23 -3.02
CA ARG A 70 -29.48 -10.49 -2.64
C ARG A 70 -29.23 -8.99 -2.45
N TYR A 71 -28.10 -8.58 -1.84
CA TYR A 71 -27.87 -7.20 -1.44
C TYR A 71 -27.00 -6.42 -2.41
N LEU A 72 -26.07 -7.06 -3.11
CA LEU A 72 -25.15 -6.43 -4.04
C LEU A 72 -25.45 -6.74 -5.51
N GLY A 73 -26.03 -7.88 -5.79
CA GLY A 73 -26.38 -8.31 -7.15
C GLY A 73 -25.20 -8.87 -7.94
N SER A 74 -24.14 -8.09 -8.10
CA SER A 74 -22.90 -8.45 -8.80
C SER A 74 -21.67 -7.89 -8.08
N PHE A 75 -20.46 -8.22 -8.61
CA PHE A 75 -19.19 -7.65 -8.19
C PHE A 75 -18.68 -6.56 -9.14
N ASP A 76 -19.51 -6.05 -10.05
CA ASP A 76 -19.06 -5.13 -11.11
C ASP A 76 -18.49 -3.81 -10.56
N ASN A 77 -19.05 -3.33 -9.45
CA ASN A 77 -18.59 -2.12 -8.76
C ASN A 77 -17.49 -2.37 -7.71
N HIS A 78 -16.97 -3.60 -7.63
CA HIS A 78 -15.91 -3.94 -6.69
C HIS A 78 -14.54 -3.77 -7.35
N PHE A 79 -13.58 -3.29 -6.56
CA PHE A 79 -12.22 -3.08 -7.03
C PHE A 79 -11.36 -4.34 -6.89
N SER A 80 -10.47 -4.52 -7.86
CA SER A 80 -9.26 -5.33 -7.73
C SER A 80 -8.17 -4.42 -7.17
N THR A 81 -7.73 -4.66 -5.93
CA THR A 81 -6.87 -3.74 -5.20
C THR A 81 -5.43 -4.21 -5.22
N ILE A 82 -4.51 -3.36 -5.63
CA ILE A 82 -3.06 -3.58 -5.50
C ILE A 82 -2.52 -2.54 -4.54
N GLY A 83 -1.81 -2.99 -3.52
CA GLY A 83 -1.17 -2.15 -2.54
C GLY A 83 0.32 -2.42 -2.43
N LEU A 84 0.99 -1.70 -1.55
CA LEU A 84 2.43 -1.82 -1.32
C LEU A 84 2.77 -1.69 0.15
N VAL A 85 3.96 -2.17 0.51
CA VAL A 85 4.52 -2.07 1.86
C VAL A 85 6.00 -1.75 1.78
N GLY A 86 6.50 -0.95 2.73
CA GLY A 86 7.92 -0.79 2.99
C GLY A 86 8.65 0.17 2.04
N MET A 87 8.04 1.26 1.57
CA MET A 87 8.78 2.22 0.74
C MET A 87 9.96 2.86 1.50
N ASN A 88 9.83 3.04 2.81
CA ASN A 88 10.94 3.49 3.66
C ASN A 88 12.14 2.53 3.54
N GLU A 89 11.93 1.24 3.76
CA GLU A 89 12.99 0.23 3.67
C GLU A 89 13.40 -0.04 2.22
N ALA A 90 12.54 0.22 1.24
CA ALA A 90 12.93 0.18 -0.17
C ALA A 90 14.00 1.23 -0.48
N GLY A 91 13.86 2.47 0.00
CA GLY A 91 14.86 3.51 -0.12
C GLY A 91 16.21 3.12 0.52
N LEU A 92 16.17 2.54 1.72
CA LEU A 92 17.37 2.05 2.42
C LEU A 92 18.07 0.90 1.69
N ASN A 93 17.33 -0.01 1.08
CA ASN A 93 17.85 -1.17 0.35
C ASN A 93 18.27 -0.84 -1.09
N ALA A 94 17.68 0.19 -1.70
CA ALA A 94 18.00 0.62 -3.05
C ALA A 94 19.47 1.12 -3.14
N ARG A 95 20.26 0.47 -3.99
CA ARG A 95 21.70 0.79 -4.13
C ARG A 95 21.96 2.20 -4.64
N TRP A 96 21.02 2.75 -5.39
CA TRP A 96 21.07 4.08 -5.98
C TRP A 96 20.55 5.19 -5.06
N LEU A 97 19.89 4.85 -3.93
CA LEU A 97 19.37 5.81 -2.96
C LEU A 97 20.10 5.75 -1.61
N ARG A 98 20.05 4.60 -0.95
CA ARG A 98 20.65 4.38 0.38
C ARG A 98 20.17 5.38 1.43
N ALA A 99 18.92 5.79 1.34
CA ALA A 99 18.30 6.77 2.22
C ALA A 99 16.88 6.33 2.58
N ASP A 100 16.41 6.72 3.74
CA ASP A 100 15.06 6.46 4.23
C ASP A 100 14.04 7.47 3.67
N MET A 101 12.79 7.39 4.12
CA MET A 101 11.71 8.27 3.67
C MET A 101 11.85 9.72 4.17
N ALA A 102 12.77 10.01 5.09
CA ALA A 102 13.09 11.39 5.51
C ALA A 102 13.89 12.16 4.44
N ASP A 103 14.56 11.45 3.53
CA ASP A 103 15.34 12.06 2.45
C ASP A 103 14.45 12.41 1.24
N GLU A 104 14.57 13.64 0.74
CA GLU A 104 13.79 14.14 -0.41
C GLU A 104 13.95 13.26 -1.67
N LYS A 105 15.11 12.63 -1.86
CA LYS A 105 15.32 11.72 -3.01
C LYS A 105 14.45 10.47 -2.90
N THR A 106 14.32 9.93 -1.69
CA THR A 106 13.46 8.76 -1.44
C THR A 106 11.99 9.14 -1.53
N GLN A 107 11.60 10.33 -1.06
CA GLN A 107 10.25 10.86 -1.25
C GLN A 107 9.91 11.03 -2.73
N LYS A 108 10.82 11.63 -3.50
CA LYS A 108 10.65 11.77 -4.96
C LYS A 108 10.53 10.42 -5.64
N PHE A 109 11.43 9.49 -5.36
CA PHE A 109 11.38 8.13 -5.89
C PHE A 109 10.05 7.45 -5.54
N THR A 110 9.58 7.57 -4.30
CA THR A 110 8.29 7.03 -3.88
C THR A 110 7.13 7.63 -4.67
N LYS A 111 7.14 8.94 -4.90
CA LYS A 111 6.14 9.64 -5.70
C LYS A 111 6.13 9.13 -7.15
N ASP A 112 7.31 8.96 -7.75
CA ASP A 112 7.47 8.43 -9.11
C ASP A 112 6.94 6.98 -9.18
N VAL A 113 7.25 6.14 -8.20
CA VAL A 113 6.73 4.76 -8.09
C VAL A 113 5.21 4.72 -7.97
N LEU A 114 4.62 5.54 -7.11
CA LEU A 114 3.16 5.59 -6.95
C LEU A 114 2.45 6.04 -8.23
N ASN A 115 2.99 7.03 -8.94
CA ASN A 115 2.46 7.47 -10.23
C ASN A 115 2.57 6.36 -11.28
N HIS A 116 3.72 5.71 -11.39
CA HIS A 116 3.91 4.56 -12.28
C HIS A 116 2.90 3.44 -12.00
N MET A 117 2.71 3.08 -10.73
CA MET A 117 1.70 2.08 -10.36
C MET A 117 0.28 2.50 -10.76
N ARG A 118 -0.08 3.79 -10.61
CA ARG A 118 -1.39 4.32 -11.04
C ARG A 118 -1.60 4.20 -12.54
N GLU A 119 -0.58 4.53 -13.34
CA GLU A 119 -0.62 4.37 -14.79
C GLU A 119 -0.83 2.90 -15.17
N ARG A 120 -0.07 1.98 -14.59
CA ARG A 120 -0.25 0.54 -14.81
C ARG A 120 -1.64 0.03 -14.43
N LEU A 121 -2.22 0.53 -13.33
CA LEU A 121 -3.58 0.17 -12.94
C LEU A 121 -4.62 0.68 -13.94
N SER A 122 -4.39 1.84 -14.56
CA SER A 122 -5.23 2.33 -15.66
C SER A 122 -5.17 1.42 -16.89
N ASP A 123 -3.97 0.95 -17.25
CA ASP A 123 -3.79 -0.01 -18.34
C ASP A 123 -4.55 -1.33 -18.07
N TYR A 124 -4.52 -1.84 -16.83
CA TYR A 124 -5.28 -3.05 -16.46
C TYR A 124 -6.79 -2.82 -16.50
N GLN A 125 -7.27 -1.62 -16.15
CA GLN A 125 -8.68 -1.28 -16.30
C GLN A 125 -9.12 -1.33 -17.77
N GLU A 126 -8.27 -0.87 -18.69
CA GLU A 126 -8.54 -0.94 -20.14
C GLU A 126 -8.45 -2.38 -20.65
N GLU A 127 -7.47 -3.16 -20.21
CA GLU A 127 -7.23 -4.53 -20.65
C GLU A 127 -8.33 -5.49 -20.22
N TYR A 128 -8.72 -5.44 -18.92
CA TYR A 128 -9.69 -6.39 -18.33
C TYR A 128 -11.12 -5.87 -18.29
N GLY A 129 -11.34 -4.56 -18.50
CA GLY A 129 -12.67 -3.95 -18.34
C GLY A 129 -13.19 -3.93 -16.90
N GLU A 130 -12.30 -3.99 -15.92
CA GLU A 130 -12.58 -4.11 -14.49
C GLU A 130 -12.04 -2.90 -13.72
N LEU A 131 -12.55 -2.69 -12.50
CA LEU A 131 -12.07 -1.61 -11.65
C LEU A 131 -10.81 -2.05 -10.88
N TYR A 132 -9.75 -1.25 -10.99
CA TYR A 132 -8.50 -1.39 -10.22
C TYR A 132 -8.24 -0.13 -9.40
N ASN A 133 -7.67 -0.30 -8.21
CA ASN A 133 -7.23 0.83 -7.38
C ASN A 133 -5.92 0.54 -6.65
N LEU A 134 -5.24 1.62 -6.24
CA LEU A 134 -4.00 1.61 -5.48
C LEU A 134 -4.29 1.88 -4.01
N GLU A 135 -3.84 1.01 -3.12
CA GLU A 135 -4.07 1.12 -1.68
C GLU A 135 -2.77 1.35 -0.91
N ALA A 136 -2.83 2.26 0.05
CA ALA A 136 -1.85 2.32 1.12
C ALA A 136 -2.13 1.20 2.12
N THR A 137 -1.69 -0.03 1.80
CA THR A 137 -2.02 -1.21 2.59
C THR A 137 -1.54 -1.05 4.03
N PRO A 138 -2.41 -1.19 5.06
CA PRO A 138 -2.01 -1.15 6.47
C PRO A 138 -1.04 -2.27 6.85
N ALA A 139 -1.03 -3.35 6.11
CA ALA A 139 -0.06 -4.45 6.04
C ALA A 139 0.33 -5.16 7.36
N GLU A 140 -0.02 -4.66 8.51
CA GLU A 140 0.18 -5.18 9.88
C GLU A 140 0.97 -6.52 9.99
N SER A 141 0.26 -7.65 10.09
CA SER A 141 0.89 -8.98 10.16
C SER A 141 1.65 -9.36 8.87
N THR A 142 1.24 -8.82 7.71
CA THR A 142 1.92 -9.05 6.44
C THR A 142 3.28 -8.36 6.40
N ALA A 143 3.40 -7.14 6.92
CA ALA A 143 4.66 -6.41 7.02
C ALA A 143 5.70 -7.20 7.84
N TYR A 144 5.28 -7.72 8.99
CA TYR A 144 6.11 -8.61 9.81
C TYR A 144 6.50 -9.91 9.08
N ARG A 145 5.51 -10.58 8.49
CA ARG A 145 5.74 -11.87 7.82
C ARG A 145 6.70 -11.74 6.63
N LEU A 146 6.55 -10.70 5.82
CA LEU A 146 7.44 -10.44 4.69
C LEU A 146 8.86 -10.14 5.15
N ALA A 147 9.05 -9.26 6.14
CA ALA A 147 10.35 -8.92 6.69
C ALA A 147 11.06 -10.15 7.30
N LYS A 148 10.33 -10.98 8.04
CA LYS A 148 10.85 -12.24 8.62
C LYS A 148 11.31 -13.22 7.53
N HIS A 149 10.53 -13.38 6.46
CA HIS A 149 10.90 -14.23 5.33
C HIS A 149 12.12 -13.67 4.61
N ASP A 150 12.19 -12.35 4.40
CA ASP A 150 13.31 -11.71 3.73
C ASP A 150 14.60 -11.85 4.53
N LYS A 151 14.58 -11.57 5.82
CA LYS A 151 15.74 -11.78 6.71
C LYS A 151 16.27 -13.21 6.68
N LYS A 152 15.40 -14.20 6.52
CA LYS A 152 15.83 -15.61 6.43
C LYS A 152 16.57 -15.91 5.12
N HIS A 153 16.17 -15.28 3.99
CA HIS A 153 16.77 -15.55 2.69
C HIS A 153 17.86 -14.55 2.32
N TYR A 154 17.77 -13.35 2.86
CA TYR A 154 18.67 -12.22 2.63
C TYR A 154 19.05 -11.60 3.98
N PRO A 155 20.05 -12.16 4.71
CA PRO A 155 20.37 -11.69 6.07
C PRO A 155 20.70 -10.23 6.19
N ASP A 156 21.24 -9.64 5.15
CA ASP A 156 21.70 -8.24 5.05
C ASP A 156 20.60 -7.26 4.60
N ILE A 157 19.40 -7.76 4.24
CA ILE A 157 18.30 -6.86 3.88
C ILE A 157 17.94 -5.97 5.08
N ILE A 158 17.78 -4.68 4.82
CA ILE A 158 17.42 -3.71 5.85
C ILE A 158 15.92 -3.79 6.12
N THR A 159 15.57 -3.90 7.39
CA THR A 159 14.19 -3.91 7.90
C THR A 159 14.06 -2.82 8.96
N ALA A 160 12.84 -2.41 9.27
CA ALA A 160 12.56 -1.61 10.46
C ALA A 160 12.71 -2.44 11.75
N GLY A 161 12.85 -1.75 12.89
CA GLY A 161 13.13 -2.35 14.21
C GLY A 161 14.60 -2.24 14.59
N HIS A 162 14.87 -2.23 15.89
CA HIS A 162 16.23 -2.22 16.42
C HIS A 162 16.86 -3.63 16.39
N GLU A 163 18.17 -3.69 16.56
CA GLU A 163 18.88 -4.97 16.63
C GLU A 163 18.36 -5.83 17.80
N GLY A 164 17.91 -7.04 17.48
CA GLY A 164 17.29 -7.96 18.44
C GLY A 164 15.74 -7.90 18.50
N ASP A 165 15.14 -6.91 17.88
CA ASP A 165 13.69 -6.82 17.77
C ASP A 165 13.11 -7.70 16.65
N THR A 166 11.81 -7.86 16.69
CA THR A 166 11.07 -8.52 15.62
C THR A 166 11.11 -7.66 14.34
N PRO A 167 11.68 -8.16 13.23
CA PRO A 167 11.78 -7.40 12.00
C PRO A 167 10.39 -7.13 11.40
N TYR A 168 10.19 -5.92 10.88
CA TYR A 168 8.99 -5.56 10.12
C TYR A 168 9.33 -4.57 9.01
N TYR A 169 8.37 -4.29 8.13
CA TYR A 169 8.44 -3.21 7.15
C TYR A 169 7.44 -2.13 7.52
N THR A 170 7.83 -0.89 7.31
CA THR A 170 6.95 0.27 7.51
C THR A 170 5.75 0.17 6.56
N ASN A 171 4.58 0.57 7.02
CA ASN A 171 3.37 0.55 6.20
C ASN A 171 3.53 1.43 4.96
N SER A 172 3.07 0.95 3.81
CA SER A 172 2.97 1.68 2.54
C SER A 172 4.16 2.63 2.29
N SER A 173 3.91 3.94 2.20
CA SER A 173 4.90 5.00 2.00
C SER A 173 5.11 5.86 3.26
N HIS A 174 4.85 5.32 4.44
CA HIS A 174 4.98 6.06 5.70
C HIS A 174 6.43 6.38 6.05
N LEU A 175 6.59 7.47 6.82
CA LEU A 175 7.82 7.82 7.51
C LEU A 175 8.18 6.78 8.57
N PRO A 176 9.47 6.66 8.95
CA PRO A 176 9.86 5.93 10.15
C PRO A 176 9.09 6.40 11.38
N VAL A 177 8.78 5.48 12.30
CA VAL A 177 7.96 5.76 13.49
C VAL A 177 8.54 6.85 14.38
N ASP A 178 9.86 6.99 14.39
CA ASP A 178 10.63 7.92 15.22
C ASP A 178 11.15 9.14 14.43
N TYR A 179 10.61 9.41 13.23
CA TYR A 179 11.03 10.51 12.38
C TYR A 179 10.92 11.88 13.04
N THR A 180 9.78 12.18 13.65
CA THR A 180 9.51 13.45 14.32
C THR A 180 8.50 13.27 15.45
N SER A 181 8.56 14.15 16.44
CA SER A 181 7.54 14.29 17.47
C SER A 181 6.46 15.32 17.10
N ASP A 182 6.64 16.04 15.99
CA ASP A 182 5.66 17.03 15.49
C ASP A 182 4.81 16.38 14.36
N ILE A 183 3.51 16.29 14.63
CA ILE A 183 2.56 15.72 13.68
C ILE A 183 2.42 16.56 12.41
N PHE A 184 2.61 17.87 12.48
CA PHE A 184 2.53 18.75 11.31
C PHE A 184 3.69 18.54 10.37
N ASP A 185 4.91 18.42 10.89
CA ASP A 185 6.09 18.07 10.08
C ASP A 185 5.89 16.73 9.36
N ALA A 186 5.32 15.74 10.05
CA ALA A 186 5.04 14.44 9.45
C ALA A 186 3.95 14.53 8.37
N LEU A 187 2.92 15.33 8.57
CA LEU A 187 1.85 15.55 7.59
C LEU A 187 2.38 16.27 6.35
N ASP A 188 3.20 17.30 6.50
CA ASP A 188 3.77 18.05 5.37
C ASP A 188 4.55 17.13 4.42
N VAL A 189 5.27 16.14 4.95
CA VAL A 189 5.96 15.14 4.13
C VAL A 189 5.00 14.13 3.50
N GLN A 190 3.95 13.73 4.24
CA GLN A 190 3.07 12.63 3.82
C GLN A 190 1.93 13.07 2.89
N ASP A 191 1.47 14.32 2.96
CA ASP A 191 0.28 14.78 2.24
C ASP A 191 0.35 14.50 0.73
N GLU A 192 1.44 14.84 0.08
CA GLU A 192 1.60 14.58 -1.36
C GLU A 192 1.54 13.08 -1.70
N LEU A 193 2.13 12.22 -0.87
CA LEU A 193 2.15 10.78 -1.10
C LEU A 193 0.78 10.15 -0.83
N GLN A 194 0.09 10.61 0.22
CA GLN A 194 -1.23 10.10 0.60
C GLN A 194 -2.29 10.38 -0.47
N THR A 195 -2.20 11.53 -1.15
CA THR A 195 -3.12 11.91 -2.23
C THR A 195 -2.95 11.09 -3.51
N LEU A 196 -1.84 10.36 -3.67
CA LEU A 196 -1.60 9.51 -4.84
C LEU A 196 -2.32 8.15 -4.77
N TYR A 197 -2.77 7.73 -3.61
CA TYR A 197 -3.57 6.51 -3.50
C TYR A 197 -4.99 6.74 -3.99
N THR A 198 -5.54 5.77 -4.72
CA THR A 198 -6.91 5.82 -5.28
C THR A 198 -7.90 4.98 -4.49
N SER A 199 -7.42 4.28 -3.47
CA SER A 199 -8.19 3.55 -2.47
C SER A 199 -8.02 4.19 -1.09
N GLY A 200 -8.17 3.40 -0.04
CA GLY A 200 -7.94 3.85 1.32
C GLY A 200 -6.48 4.20 1.61
N THR A 201 -6.29 5.21 2.42
CA THR A 201 -5.00 5.55 3.02
C THR A 201 -5.17 5.83 4.50
N VAL A 202 -4.12 5.55 5.28
CA VAL A 202 -4.11 5.78 6.74
C VAL A 202 -2.81 6.47 7.10
N PHE A 203 -2.91 7.52 7.88
CA PHE A 203 -1.77 8.15 8.52
C PHE A 203 -1.71 7.71 9.99
N HIS A 204 -0.62 7.04 10.37
CA HIS A 204 -0.38 6.62 11.75
C HIS A 204 0.45 7.66 12.48
N ALA A 205 -0.17 8.35 13.42
CA ALA A 205 0.52 9.27 14.32
C ALA A 205 0.77 8.59 15.67
N PHE A 206 2.03 8.52 16.08
CA PHE A 206 2.42 7.97 17.36
C PHE A 206 2.61 9.09 18.36
N LEU A 207 1.68 9.19 19.33
CA LEU A 207 1.78 10.15 20.40
C LEU A 207 2.73 9.63 21.48
N GLY A 208 3.80 10.37 21.76
CA GLY A 208 4.80 10.01 22.79
C GLY A 208 4.26 10.04 24.22
N GLU A 209 3.06 10.60 24.44
CA GLU A 209 2.43 10.76 25.74
C GLU A 209 0.93 10.48 25.70
N LYS A 210 0.37 10.22 26.87
CA LYS A 210 -1.09 10.09 27.02
C LYS A 210 -1.75 11.45 26.91
N LEU A 211 -2.73 11.59 26.02
CA LEU A 211 -3.54 12.80 25.94
C LEU A 211 -4.24 13.10 27.29
N PRO A 212 -4.26 14.37 27.74
CA PRO A 212 -4.76 14.75 29.07
C PRO A 212 -6.27 14.50 29.21
N ASP A 213 -7.04 14.69 28.14
CA ASP A 213 -8.49 14.50 28.14
C ASP A 213 -9.04 14.25 26.73
N TRP A 214 -10.33 13.97 26.63
CA TRP A 214 -11.02 13.75 25.37
C TRP A 214 -11.08 15.00 24.47
N LYS A 215 -10.99 16.22 25.04
CA LYS A 215 -11.02 17.45 24.24
C LYS A 215 -9.74 17.62 23.45
N ALA A 216 -8.60 17.24 24.03
CA ALA A 216 -7.33 17.21 23.32
C ALA A 216 -7.39 16.22 22.14
N ALA A 217 -7.98 15.04 22.36
CA ALA A 217 -8.20 14.08 21.27
C ALA A 217 -9.14 14.61 20.18
N ALA A 218 -10.23 15.28 20.58
CA ALA A 218 -11.15 15.90 19.62
C ALA A 218 -10.49 17.02 18.81
N SER A 219 -9.70 17.88 19.46
CA SER A 219 -8.95 18.93 18.77
C SER A 219 -7.96 18.36 17.76
N LEU A 220 -7.25 17.31 18.11
CA LEU A 220 -6.33 16.61 17.20
C LEU A 220 -7.08 15.99 16.01
N SER A 221 -8.24 15.37 16.26
CA SER A 221 -9.09 14.77 15.23
C SER A 221 -9.66 15.79 14.24
N LEU A 222 -9.84 17.04 14.65
CA LEU A 222 -10.44 18.11 13.84
C LEU A 222 -9.42 18.93 13.03
N ILE A 223 -8.14 18.59 13.09
CA ILE A 223 -7.07 19.31 12.35
C ILE A 223 -7.30 19.26 10.82
N HIS A 224 -8.02 18.27 10.33
CA HIS A 224 -8.23 18.02 8.89
C HIS A 224 -9.70 18.10 8.44
N ILE A 225 -10.58 18.75 9.21
CA ILE A 225 -11.98 18.92 8.77
C ILE A 225 -12.24 20.37 8.31
#